data_00d195b1e123b403e68eb8ab08cfb1f2
#
_entry.id   00d195b1e123b403e68eb8ab08cfb1f2
#
_cell.length_a   1.000
_cell.length_b   1.000
_cell.length_c   1.000
_cell.angle_alpha   90.00
_cell.angle_beta   90.00
_cell.angle_gamma   90.00
#
_symmetry.space_group_name_H-M   'P 1'
#
loop_
_entity.id
_entity.type
_entity.pdbx_description
1 polymer ?
#
loop_
_entity_poly.entity_id
_entity_poly.type
_entity_poly.pdbx_seq_one_letter_code
_entity_poly.pdbx_strand_id
1 'polypeptide(L)'
;MNSQASSLRNRAWPQALLESAVLSGALLLASSAMAATVPVNPVPAPVNGAAVVKELQQAKNYTISSPPVETLHLEKPKLPDLSGYTAEAAAKKIVRTKAGKVRVARMMSEVGLKEFIGGDNKMAEWVARQQGIPQAIIIEDGYVTVQDLAKKVPKQYLSEVSPGTYVARLPILVKATGIFEANKKTKELRLSQEKGAFLVVEGKLFMSDTQMNGWREKDNTPSTFRKPDEFRPFLLSWGGSEVYIINTKMASLGYDQSKSYGVSISQYTPNMVKEMNKPDPTGWIVGSEFSDMWYGFYCYETKDFVVKGSTYRDNIVYGIDPHDRSHGLIIAENDVYGTKKKHGIIISREVNDSFIFNNKTHNNKLSGMVLDRNSVNNIVAYNEVYQNHTDGITLYESGDNLLWGNKVIANRRHGIRVRNSVNIRLYENIAMANGLLGVYGHIKDLSNTDRDIALDPFESKVSLIVVGGELTGNNSGPLSIDSPLSIELYRVAMLAPTKNSGISFAGILGERQDEILDLLVRQQKAVLIDPVESQKELQD
;
A
#
# COMPACT_ATOMS: atom_id res chain seq x y z
N MET A 1 31.42 32.52 -40.17
CA MET A 1 30.27 33.43 -40.34
C MET A 1 29.09 32.89 -39.54
N ASN A 2 28.73 33.62 -38.51
CA ASN A 2 27.48 33.66 -37.73
C ASN A 2 26.81 32.31 -37.32
N SER A 3 26.94 31.85 -36.08
CA SER A 3 26.37 32.30 -34.77
C SER A 3 24.85 32.42 -34.77
N GLN A 4 24.22 31.51 -34.06
CA GLN A 4 23.21 31.89 -33.08
C GLN A 4 22.96 30.72 -32.10
N ALA A 5 23.43 30.90 -30.88
CA ALA A 5 23.06 30.15 -29.72
C ALA A 5 21.70 30.69 -29.24
N SER A 6 20.71 29.83 -29.01
CA SER A 6 19.51 30.18 -28.28
C SER A 6 19.49 29.45 -26.92
N SER A 7 19.55 30.26 -25.90
CA SER A 7 19.50 29.97 -24.48
C SER A 7 18.21 29.22 -24.09
N LEU A 8 18.33 28.02 -23.60
CA LEU A 8 17.26 27.38 -22.82
C LEU A 8 17.42 27.79 -21.36
N ARG A 9 16.53 28.66 -20.93
CA ARG A 9 16.38 29.07 -19.54
C ARG A 9 15.98 27.88 -18.67
N ASN A 10 16.79 27.60 -17.66
CA ASN A 10 16.46 26.80 -16.51
C ASN A 10 15.18 27.35 -15.84
N ARG A 11 14.07 26.65 -15.95
CA ARG A 11 12.93 26.82 -15.04
C ARG A 11 13.08 25.80 -13.94
N ALA A 12 13.48 26.26 -12.77
CA ALA A 12 13.36 25.52 -11.53
C ALA A 12 11.89 25.25 -11.24
N TRP A 13 11.52 24.00 -11.10
CA TRP A 13 10.20 23.56 -10.66
C TRP A 13 10.10 23.76 -9.15
N PRO A 14 9.00 24.30 -8.61
CA PRO A 14 8.84 24.42 -7.17
C PRO A 14 8.76 23.03 -6.53
N GLN A 15 9.52 22.81 -5.47
CA GLN A 15 9.58 21.55 -4.69
C GLN A 15 8.25 21.14 -4.02
N ALA A 16 7.19 21.92 -4.14
CA ALA A 16 5.89 21.66 -3.48
C ALA A 16 4.97 20.69 -4.22
N LEU A 17 5.29 20.22 -5.43
CA LEU A 17 4.40 19.40 -6.28
C LEU A 17 4.72 17.90 -6.29
N LEU A 18 5.58 17.40 -5.40
CA LEU A 18 5.95 15.97 -5.35
C LEU A 18 5.19 15.15 -4.31
N GLU A 19 4.22 15.76 -3.65
CA GLU A 19 3.41 15.07 -2.63
C GLU A 19 2.04 14.72 -3.20
N SER A 20 1.87 13.60 -3.80
CA SER A 20 0.56 13.03 -4.18
C SER A 20 0.04 13.24 -5.62
N ALA A 21 0.83 12.91 -6.62
CA ALA A 21 0.25 12.62 -7.92
C ALA A 21 0.34 11.11 -8.18
N VAL A 22 -0.58 10.34 -7.63
CA VAL A 22 -1.02 9.07 -8.23
C VAL A 22 -2.26 9.42 -9.02
N LEU A 23 -2.08 9.86 -10.26
CA LEU A 23 -3.13 9.89 -11.26
C LEU A 23 -3.44 8.44 -11.64
N SER A 24 -4.44 7.84 -10.99
CA SER A 24 -5.23 6.78 -11.61
C SER A 24 -6.24 7.51 -12.48
N GLY A 25 -5.95 7.65 -13.78
CA GLY A 25 -6.89 8.19 -14.76
C GLY A 25 -8.09 7.28 -14.84
N ALA A 26 -9.18 7.63 -14.19
CA ALA A 26 -10.52 7.14 -14.49
C ALA A 26 -11.23 8.22 -15.27
N LEU A 27 -11.25 8.13 -16.60
CA LEU A 27 -12.16 8.88 -17.44
C LEU A 27 -13.56 8.28 -17.24
N LEU A 28 -14.45 9.04 -16.63
CA LEU A 28 -15.88 8.75 -16.58
C LEU A 28 -16.54 9.25 -17.87
N LEU A 29 -16.98 8.32 -18.71
CA LEU A 29 -17.98 8.58 -19.72
C LEU A 29 -19.35 8.63 -19.02
N ALA A 30 -19.98 9.79 -19.04
CA ALA A 30 -21.34 9.99 -18.55
C ALA A 30 -22.33 9.26 -19.46
N SER A 31 -22.98 8.20 -18.97
CA SER A 31 -24.21 7.68 -19.51
C SER A 31 -25.30 7.78 -18.45
N SER A 32 -26.29 8.61 -18.72
CA SER A 32 -27.50 8.79 -17.93
C SER A 32 -28.32 7.50 -17.91
N ALA A 33 -28.40 6.82 -16.77
CA ALA A 33 -29.40 5.80 -16.49
C ALA A 33 -30.12 6.18 -15.20
N MET A 34 -31.42 6.37 -15.27
CA MET A 34 -32.29 6.56 -14.12
C MET A 34 -32.24 5.34 -13.22
N ALA A 35 -31.76 5.52 -12.01
CA ALA A 35 -31.79 4.50 -10.96
C ALA A 35 -32.79 4.92 -9.87
N ALA A 36 -33.59 3.96 -9.42
CA ALA A 36 -34.58 4.10 -8.37
C ALA A 36 -33.95 4.57 -7.06
N THR A 37 -34.55 5.57 -6.44
CA THR A 37 -34.11 6.20 -5.20
C THR A 37 -34.32 5.29 -4.01
N VAL A 38 -33.22 4.81 -3.43
CA VAL A 38 -33.17 4.35 -2.02
C VAL A 38 -32.97 5.62 -1.18
N PRO A 39 -33.69 5.82 -0.06
CA PRO A 39 -33.47 6.99 0.78
C PRO A 39 -32.09 6.91 1.42
N VAL A 40 -31.15 7.66 0.90
CA VAL A 40 -29.84 7.90 1.50
C VAL A 40 -30.05 8.96 2.57
N ASN A 41 -29.63 8.68 3.80
CA ASN A 41 -29.50 9.71 4.82
C ASN A 41 -28.68 10.88 4.24
N PRO A 42 -29.04 12.12 4.51
CA PRO A 42 -28.32 13.27 3.96
C PRO A 42 -26.85 13.17 4.40
N VAL A 43 -25.98 13.04 3.43
CA VAL A 43 -24.54 13.20 3.64
C VAL A 43 -24.37 14.62 4.19
N PRO A 44 -23.68 14.80 5.33
CA PRO A 44 -23.40 16.14 5.85
C PRO A 44 -22.78 16.98 4.73
N ALA A 45 -23.23 18.22 4.61
CA ALA A 45 -22.67 19.14 3.63
C ALA A 45 -21.15 19.17 3.74
N PRO A 46 -20.40 19.20 2.65
CA PRO A 46 -18.94 19.20 2.70
C PRO A 46 -18.49 20.38 3.56
N VAL A 47 -17.85 20.07 4.68
CA VAL A 47 -17.28 21.08 5.57
C VAL A 47 -16.25 21.84 4.73
N ASN A 48 -16.38 23.14 4.61
CA ASN A 48 -15.42 23.96 3.90
C ASN A 48 -14.08 23.91 4.64
N GLY A 49 -13.20 23.00 4.20
CA GLY A 49 -11.90 22.74 4.86
C GLY A 49 -11.07 24.02 5.03
N ALA A 50 -11.14 24.95 4.09
CA ALA A 50 -10.44 26.23 4.20
C ALA A 50 -10.98 27.10 5.37
N ALA A 51 -12.28 27.05 5.65
CA ALA A 51 -12.86 27.76 6.77
C ALA A 51 -12.42 27.14 8.12
N VAL A 52 -12.44 25.81 8.21
CA VAL A 52 -11.99 25.09 9.42
C VAL A 52 -10.49 25.32 9.69
N VAL A 53 -9.64 25.26 8.65
CA VAL A 53 -8.20 25.59 8.79
C VAL A 53 -8.03 27.02 9.30
N LYS A 54 -8.78 27.96 8.76
CA LYS A 54 -8.71 29.35 9.18
C LYS A 54 -9.19 29.55 10.63
N GLU A 55 -10.25 28.87 11.05
CA GLU A 55 -10.74 28.88 12.42
C GLU A 55 -9.69 28.30 13.40
N LEU A 56 -9.17 27.12 13.10
CA LEU A 56 -8.15 26.47 13.94
C LEU A 56 -6.84 27.26 14.00
N GLN A 57 -6.43 27.89 12.90
CA GLN A 57 -5.25 28.78 12.88
C GLN A 57 -5.47 30.07 13.65
N GLN A 58 -6.72 30.52 13.81
CA GLN A 58 -7.08 31.70 14.61
C GLN A 58 -7.31 31.37 16.09
N ALA A 59 -7.46 30.09 16.46
CA ALA A 59 -7.59 29.67 17.86
C ALA A 59 -6.30 29.98 18.62
N LYS A 60 -6.25 31.15 19.27
CA LYS A 60 -5.07 31.65 20.00
C LYS A 60 -4.93 31.05 21.39
N ASN A 61 -5.98 30.45 21.91
CA ASN A 61 -6.02 29.98 23.28
C ASN A 61 -6.30 28.49 23.37
N TYR A 62 -5.44 27.80 24.07
CA TYR A 62 -5.60 26.38 24.42
C TYR A 62 -5.73 26.26 25.94
N THR A 63 -6.56 25.36 26.40
CA THR A 63 -6.62 24.92 27.79
C THR A 63 -5.69 23.75 28.00
N ILE A 64 -5.11 23.67 29.21
CA ILE A 64 -4.36 22.49 29.65
C ILE A 64 -5.11 21.92 30.85
N SER A 65 -5.44 20.64 30.78
CA SER A 65 -6.12 19.91 31.84
C SER A 65 -5.48 18.55 32.09
N SER A 66 -5.90 17.85 33.12
CA SER A 66 -5.38 16.52 33.46
C SER A 66 -6.55 15.53 33.55
N PRO A 67 -6.86 14.82 32.46
CA PRO A 67 -7.92 13.83 32.44
C PRO A 67 -7.55 12.59 33.26
N PRO A 68 -8.54 11.79 33.71
CA PRO A 68 -8.28 10.49 34.32
C PRO A 68 -7.53 9.56 33.37
N VAL A 69 -6.53 8.82 33.87
CA VAL A 69 -5.68 7.92 33.07
C VAL A 69 -6.48 6.76 32.46
N GLU A 70 -7.58 6.38 33.09
CA GLU A 70 -8.49 5.31 32.63
C GLU A 70 -9.08 5.59 31.24
N THR A 71 -9.19 6.85 30.84
CA THR A 71 -9.69 7.24 29.51
C THR A 71 -8.73 6.93 28.37
N LEU A 72 -7.47 6.62 28.67
CA LEU A 72 -6.43 6.43 27.66
C LEU A 72 -6.41 5.01 27.03
N HIS A 73 -7.18 4.08 27.53
CA HIS A 73 -7.29 2.70 26.98
C HIS A 73 -5.93 2.04 26.70
N LEU A 74 -5.13 1.81 27.75
CA LEU A 74 -3.72 1.37 27.67
C LEU A 74 -3.54 -0.15 27.41
N GLU A 75 -4.54 -0.83 26.95
CA GLU A 75 -4.46 -2.26 26.69
C GLU A 75 -3.66 -2.56 25.42
N LYS A 76 -2.75 -3.54 25.50
CA LYS A 76 -2.01 -4.01 24.34
C LYS A 76 -2.95 -4.57 23.26
N PRO A 77 -2.70 -4.25 21.98
CA PRO A 77 -3.50 -4.80 20.90
C PRO A 77 -3.35 -6.32 20.81
N LYS A 78 -4.45 -7.02 20.58
CA LYS A 78 -4.42 -8.45 20.24
C LYS A 78 -4.04 -8.58 18.77
N LEU A 79 -2.90 -9.19 18.50
CA LEU A 79 -2.44 -9.45 17.14
C LEU A 79 -2.88 -10.85 16.68
N PRO A 80 -3.11 -11.03 15.37
CA PRO A 80 -3.44 -12.32 14.79
C PRO A 80 -2.36 -13.39 15.06
N ASP A 81 -2.78 -14.62 15.27
CA ASP A 81 -1.87 -15.77 15.29
C ASP A 81 -1.41 -16.10 13.86
N LEU A 82 -0.12 -16.16 13.66
CA LEU A 82 0.51 -16.44 12.37
C LEU A 82 0.87 -17.91 12.17
N SER A 83 0.70 -18.77 13.16
CA SER A 83 1.14 -20.18 13.14
C SER A 83 0.46 -21.02 12.07
N GLY A 84 -0.77 -20.66 11.70
CA GLY A 84 -1.55 -21.38 10.68
C GLY A 84 -1.14 -21.09 9.23
N TYR A 85 -0.34 -20.04 8.98
CA TYR A 85 0.05 -19.65 7.61
C TYR A 85 1.41 -20.25 7.25
N THR A 86 1.39 -21.53 6.82
CA THR A 86 2.59 -22.31 6.50
C THR A 86 2.52 -22.93 5.10
N ALA A 87 3.67 -23.41 4.60
CA ALA A 87 3.74 -24.11 3.32
C ALA A 87 2.88 -25.38 3.31
N GLU A 88 2.89 -26.12 4.41
CA GLU A 88 2.11 -27.34 4.58
C GLU A 88 0.59 -27.05 4.59
N ALA A 89 0.18 -25.99 5.25
CA ALA A 89 -1.21 -25.56 5.27
C ALA A 89 -1.69 -25.11 3.88
N ALA A 90 -0.88 -24.39 3.13
CA ALA A 90 -1.16 -24.02 1.75
C ALA A 90 -1.26 -25.26 0.83
N ALA A 91 -0.32 -26.21 0.96
CA ALA A 91 -0.31 -27.44 0.18
C ALA A 91 -1.56 -28.31 0.38
N LYS A 92 -2.13 -28.31 1.59
CA LYS A 92 -3.40 -29.03 1.90
C LYS A 92 -4.61 -28.44 1.19
N LYS A 93 -4.55 -27.21 0.71
CA LYS A 93 -5.64 -26.56 -0.03
C LYS A 93 -5.68 -26.97 -1.52
N ILE A 94 -4.67 -27.67 -2.01
CA ILE A 94 -4.56 -28.08 -3.43
C ILE A 94 -5.44 -29.30 -3.66
N VAL A 95 -6.48 -29.16 -4.48
CA VAL A 95 -7.38 -30.26 -4.88
C VAL A 95 -6.88 -30.86 -6.20
N ARG A 96 -6.42 -32.12 -6.18
CA ARG A 96 -5.82 -32.81 -7.34
C ARG A 96 -6.70 -33.91 -7.95
N THR A 97 -7.98 -33.96 -7.57
CA THR A 97 -8.87 -35.08 -7.91
C THR A 97 -9.30 -35.14 -9.36
N LYS A 98 -9.22 -34.02 -10.08
CA LYS A 98 -9.67 -33.91 -11.47
C LYS A 98 -8.54 -33.43 -12.35
N ALA A 99 -8.20 -34.20 -13.38
CA ALA A 99 -7.22 -33.80 -14.39
C ALA A 99 -7.69 -32.55 -15.15
N GLY A 100 -6.78 -31.58 -15.34
CA GLY A 100 -7.14 -30.32 -15.92
C GLY A 100 -7.39 -30.35 -17.42
N LYS A 101 -8.38 -29.60 -17.85
CA LYS A 101 -8.68 -29.31 -19.25
C LYS A 101 -7.95 -28.05 -19.68
N VAL A 102 -7.22 -28.16 -20.79
CA VAL A 102 -6.44 -27.05 -21.34
C VAL A 102 -6.75 -26.90 -22.83
N ARG A 103 -6.91 -25.67 -23.27
CA ARG A 103 -7.00 -25.30 -24.67
C ARG A 103 -6.22 -24.03 -24.98
N VAL A 104 -5.91 -23.83 -26.25
CA VAL A 104 -5.47 -22.54 -26.77
C VAL A 104 -6.63 -21.92 -27.53
N ALA A 105 -6.99 -20.68 -27.20
CA ALA A 105 -8.13 -20.03 -27.82
C ALA A 105 -7.88 -18.52 -28.02
N ARG A 106 -8.77 -17.89 -28.77
CA ARG A 106 -8.76 -16.43 -28.96
C ARG A 106 -8.91 -15.73 -27.61
N MET A 107 -7.99 -14.85 -27.31
CA MET A 107 -8.00 -14.10 -26.04
C MET A 107 -9.29 -13.30 -25.85
N MET A 108 -9.77 -12.66 -26.91
CA MET A 108 -10.97 -11.81 -26.89
C MET A 108 -12.28 -12.60 -26.77
N SER A 109 -12.27 -13.92 -26.80
CA SER A 109 -13.46 -14.74 -26.49
C SER A 109 -13.70 -14.93 -25.00
N GLU A 110 -12.71 -14.61 -24.17
CA GLU A 110 -12.80 -14.72 -22.71
C GLU A 110 -13.23 -13.38 -22.12
N VAL A 111 -14.41 -13.33 -21.50
CA VAL A 111 -15.05 -12.08 -21.02
C VAL A 111 -14.12 -11.26 -20.13
N GLY A 112 -13.51 -11.88 -19.11
CA GLY A 112 -12.63 -11.17 -18.18
C GLY A 112 -11.38 -10.59 -18.85
N LEU A 113 -10.78 -11.29 -19.83
CA LEU A 113 -9.65 -10.79 -20.60
C LEU A 113 -10.07 -9.71 -21.59
N LYS A 114 -11.21 -9.88 -22.25
CA LYS A 114 -11.75 -8.90 -23.20
C LYS A 114 -11.96 -7.54 -22.53
N GLU A 115 -12.65 -7.50 -21.41
CA GLU A 115 -12.91 -6.26 -20.66
C GLU A 115 -11.61 -5.64 -20.13
N PHE A 116 -10.71 -6.45 -19.59
CA PHE A 116 -9.42 -5.98 -19.12
C PHE A 116 -8.56 -5.40 -20.26
N ILE A 117 -8.48 -6.07 -21.40
CA ILE A 117 -7.69 -5.63 -22.56
C ILE A 117 -8.32 -4.43 -23.28
N GLY A 118 -9.63 -4.37 -23.33
CA GLY A 118 -10.38 -3.27 -23.96
C GLY A 118 -10.45 -2.00 -23.12
N GLY A 119 -10.01 -2.02 -21.87
CA GLY A 119 -9.96 -0.85 -21.00
C GLY A 119 -8.78 0.08 -21.29
N ASP A 120 -8.65 1.13 -20.45
CA ASP A 120 -7.62 2.18 -20.60
C ASP A 120 -6.18 1.73 -20.24
N ASN A 121 -5.96 0.45 -20.05
CA ASN A 121 -4.67 -0.10 -19.63
C ASN A 121 -3.64 -0.30 -20.76
N LYS A 122 -3.93 0.18 -21.98
CA LYS A 122 -3.09 0.05 -23.19
C LYS A 122 -2.68 -1.37 -23.55
N MET A 123 -3.36 -2.36 -23.01
CA MET A 123 -3.01 -3.77 -23.27
C MET A 123 -3.31 -4.20 -24.70
N ALA A 124 -4.24 -3.56 -25.39
CA ALA A 124 -4.53 -3.80 -26.80
C ALA A 124 -3.29 -3.59 -27.68
N GLU A 125 -2.44 -2.61 -27.37
CA GLU A 125 -1.24 -2.30 -28.16
C GLU A 125 -0.20 -3.42 -28.15
N TRP A 126 0.02 -4.08 -27.02
CA TRP A 126 1.02 -5.15 -26.95
C TRP A 126 0.42 -6.54 -27.18
N VAL A 127 -0.87 -6.75 -26.94
CA VAL A 127 -1.57 -7.93 -27.41
C VAL A 127 -1.47 -8.04 -28.95
N ALA A 128 -1.53 -6.93 -29.64
CA ALA A 128 -1.31 -6.86 -31.08
C ALA A 128 0.11 -7.28 -31.54
N ARG A 129 1.07 -7.42 -30.63
CA ARG A 129 2.42 -7.98 -30.93
C ARG A 129 2.40 -9.47 -31.21
N GLN A 130 1.34 -10.17 -30.85
CA GLN A 130 1.17 -11.54 -31.30
C GLN A 130 0.89 -11.53 -32.80
N GLN A 131 1.60 -12.38 -33.54
CA GLN A 131 1.34 -12.55 -34.98
C GLN A 131 -0.03 -13.20 -35.18
N GLY A 132 -0.92 -12.54 -35.89
CA GLY A 132 -2.28 -12.99 -36.14
C GLY A 132 -3.28 -12.62 -35.06
N ILE A 133 -4.30 -13.45 -34.88
CA ILE A 133 -5.35 -13.23 -33.87
C ILE A 133 -4.77 -13.53 -32.47
N PRO A 134 -4.84 -12.61 -31.53
CA PRO A 134 -4.32 -12.83 -30.19
C PRO A 134 -4.94 -14.03 -29.49
N GLN A 135 -4.09 -14.89 -28.95
CA GLN A 135 -4.43 -16.15 -28.30
C GLN A 135 -3.97 -16.17 -26.84
N ALA A 136 -4.58 -17.04 -26.04
CA ALA A 136 -4.16 -17.38 -24.69
C ALA A 136 -4.21 -18.89 -24.47
N ILE A 137 -3.39 -19.38 -23.55
CA ILE A 137 -3.49 -20.71 -22.98
C ILE A 137 -4.52 -20.65 -21.87
N ILE A 138 -5.56 -21.48 -21.94
CA ILE A 138 -6.68 -21.46 -21.01
C ILE A 138 -6.74 -22.77 -20.26
N ILE A 139 -6.59 -22.70 -18.95
CA ILE A 139 -6.88 -23.78 -18.02
C ILE A 139 -8.35 -23.65 -17.65
N GLU A 140 -9.21 -24.43 -18.30
CA GLU A 140 -10.66 -24.30 -18.17
C GLU A 140 -11.18 -24.84 -16.85
N ASP A 141 -10.61 -25.98 -16.40
CA ASP A 141 -11.14 -26.73 -15.28
C ASP A 141 -10.09 -27.73 -14.78
N GLY A 142 -10.18 -28.12 -13.51
CA GLY A 142 -9.34 -29.12 -12.88
C GLY A 142 -7.90 -28.70 -12.64
N TYR A 143 -7.08 -29.66 -12.22
CA TYR A 143 -5.71 -29.44 -11.76
C TYR A 143 -4.69 -29.60 -12.88
N VAL A 144 -3.77 -28.64 -13.01
CA VAL A 144 -2.70 -28.60 -14.00
C VAL A 144 -1.41 -28.09 -13.37
N THR A 145 -0.30 -28.81 -13.59
CA THR A 145 1.05 -28.30 -13.31
C THR A 145 1.65 -27.61 -14.53
N VAL A 146 2.76 -26.87 -14.34
CA VAL A 146 3.52 -26.29 -15.46
C VAL A 146 3.98 -27.38 -16.43
N GLN A 147 4.42 -28.53 -15.92
CA GLN A 147 4.83 -29.69 -16.73
C GLN A 147 3.67 -30.26 -17.55
N ASP A 148 2.49 -30.36 -16.95
CA ASP A 148 1.30 -30.87 -17.68
C ASP A 148 0.85 -29.87 -18.73
N LEU A 149 0.92 -28.57 -18.42
CA LEU A 149 0.61 -27.50 -19.36
C LEU A 149 1.53 -27.58 -20.60
N ALA A 150 2.84 -27.72 -20.38
CA ALA A 150 3.82 -27.82 -21.46
C ALA A 150 3.65 -29.06 -22.36
N LYS A 151 3.06 -30.15 -21.84
CA LYS A 151 2.71 -31.34 -22.63
C LYS A 151 1.42 -31.16 -23.44
N LYS A 152 0.50 -30.32 -22.96
CA LYS A 152 -0.85 -30.14 -23.53
C LYS A 152 -0.93 -29.05 -24.60
N VAL A 153 0.06 -28.15 -24.67
CA VAL A 153 0.10 -27.04 -25.62
C VAL A 153 1.30 -27.12 -26.57
N PRO A 154 1.20 -26.54 -27.78
CA PRO A 154 2.33 -26.50 -28.71
C PRO A 154 3.58 -25.86 -28.10
N LYS A 155 4.75 -26.42 -28.36
CA LYS A 155 6.04 -25.94 -27.81
C LYS A 155 6.36 -24.48 -28.15
N GLN A 156 5.82 -23.98 -29.25
CA GLN A 156 5.94 -22.55 -29.60
C GLN A 156 5.27 -21.61 -28.59
N TYR A 157 4.30 -22.09 -27.83
CA TYR A 157 3.55 -21.29 -26.84
C TYR A 157 4.07 -21.49 -25.41
N LEU A 158 4.46 -22.70 -25.07
CA LEU A 158 5.10 -23.02 -23.80
C LEU A 158 6.09 -24.16 -23.99
N SER A 159 7.33 -23.92 -23.65
CA SER A 159 8.39 -24.95 -23.82
C SER A 159 9.33 -24.97 -22.61
N GLU A 160 9.80 -26.15 -22.28
CA GLU A 160 10.96 -26.34 -21.40
C GLU A 160 12.23 -26.01 -22.19
N VAL A 161 12.98 -25.02 -21.76
CA VAL A 161 14.21 -24.55 -22.43
C VAL A 161 15.47 -25.09 -21.77
N SER A 162 15.37 -25.48 -20.51
CA SER A 162 16.37 -26.25 -19.77
C SER A 162 15.66 -27.03 -18.65
N PRO A 163 16.28 -28.05 -18.03
CA PRO A 163 15.62 -28.89 -17.04
C PRO A 163 14.94 -28.09 -15.90
N GLY A 164 13.60 -28.10 -15.89
CA GLY A 164 12.76 -27.39 -14.94
C GLY A 164 12.54 -25.91 -15.25
N THR A 165 13.08 -25.37 -16.35
CA THR A 165 12.88 -23.96 -16.75
C THR A 165 11.97 -23.89 -17.97
N TYR A 166 10.86 -23.19 -17.84
CA TYR A 166 9.82 -23.07 -18.86
C TYR A 166 9.66 -21.62 -19.31
N VAL A 167 9.42 -21.42 -20.61
CA VAL A 167 9.11 -20.11 -21.20
C VAL A 167 7.69 -20.12 -21.76
N ALA A 168 6.82 -19.30 -21.18
CA ALA A 168 5.48 -19.03 -21.72
C ALA A 168 5.54 -17.85 -22.69
N ARG A 169 4.97 -18.01 -23.88
CA ARG A 169 4.93 -17.02 -24.96
C ARG A 169 3.52 -16.58 -25.31
N LEU A 170 2.53 -17.11 -24.64
CA LEU A 170 1.15 -16.62 -24.63
C LEU A 170 0.74 -16.30 -23.20
N PRO A 171 -0.22 -15.40 -23.00
CA PRO A 171 -0.90 -15.28 -21.74
C PRO A 171 -1.51 -16.60 -21.27
N ILE A 172 -1.48 -16.85 -19.96
CA ILE A 172 -2.11 -18.00 -19.33
C ILE A 172 -3.31 -17.50 -18.54
N LEU A 173 -4.50 -18.05 -18.79
CA LEU A 173 -5.72 -17.78 -18.03
C LEU A 173 -6.13 -19.04 -17.26
N VAL A 174 -6.23 -18.93 -15.94
CA VAL A 174 -6.78 -19.96 -15.07
C VAL A 174 -8.24 -19.61 -14.79
N LYS A 175 -9.19 -20.35 -15.36
CA LYS A 175 -10.63 -20.11 -15.17
C LYS A 175 -11.08 -20.46 -13.75
N ALA A 176 -12.26 -20.03 -13.36
CA ALA A 176 -12.80 -20.12 -12.01
C ALA A 176 -12.75 -21.54 -11.36
N THR A 177 -12.86 -22.61 -12.16
CA THR A 177 -12.74 -23.99 -11.69
C THR A 177 -11.37 -24.61 -11.95
N GLY A 178 -10.44 -23.85 -12.53
CA GLY A 178 -9.07 -24.25 -12.81
C GLY A 178 -8.16 -24.11 -11.58
N ILE A 179 -7.22 -25.02 -11.48
CA ILE A 179 -6.17 -25.00 -10.43
C ILE A 179 -4.83 -25.14 -11.14
N PHE A 180 -3.99 -24.11 -11.00
CA PHE A 180 -2.66 -24.08 -11.59
C PHE A 180 -1.59 -24.16 -10.51
N GLU A 181 -0.68 -25.11 -10.62
CA GLU A 181 0.43 -25.31 -9.69
C GLU A 181 1.78 -25.19 -10.38
N ALA A 182 2.63 -24.30 -9.87
CA ALA A 182 4.07 -24.28 -10.10
C ALA A 182 4.77 -24.69 -8.80
N ASN A 183 5.41 -25.85 -8.77
CA ASN A 183 6.06 -26.39 -7.58
C ASN A 183 7.57 -26.62 -7.82
N LYS A 184 8.27 -27.20 -6.86
CA LYS A 184 9.73 -27.45 -6.91
C LYS A 184 10.25 -28.18 -8.17
N LYS A 185 9.38 -28.84 -8.95
CA LYS A 185 9.76 -29.42 -10.25
C LYS A 185 9.86 -28.35 -11.34
N THR A 186 9.21 -27.21 -11.14
CA THR A 186 9.35 -26.00 -11.95
C THR A 186 10.39 -25.12 -11.30
N LYS A 187 11.65 -25.21 -11.69
CA LYS A 187 12.70 -24.33 -11.16
C LYS A 187 12.38 -22.87 -11.45
N GLU A 188 11.95 -22.60 -12.68
CA GLU A 188 11.62 -21.26 -13.14
C GLU A 188 10.54 -21.29 -14.23
N LEU A 189 9.53 -20.42 -14.07
CA LEU A 189 8.57 -20.07 -15.11
C LEU A 189 8.90 -18.66 -15.63
N ARG A 190 9.34 -18.55 -16.86
CA ARG A 190 9.63 -17.30 -17.56
C ARG A 190 8.43 -16.86 -18.38
N LEU A 191 8.04 -15.61 -18.25
CA LEU A 191 7.01 -14.99 -19.07
C LEU A 191 7.67 -14.09 -20.12
N SER A 192 7.48 -14.40 -21.41
CA SER A 192 8.11 -13.67 -22.50
C SER A 192 7.57 -12.24 -22.64
N GLN A 193 8.45 -11.25 -22.51
CA GLN A 193 8.13 -9.84 -22.70
C GLN A 193 7.81 -9.54 -24.17
N GLU A 194 8.61 -10.05 -25.11
CA GLU A 194 8.44 -9.79 -26.55
C GLU A 194 7.14 -10.36 -27.10
N LYS A 195 6.67 -11.47 -26.54
CA LYS A 195 5.44 -12.14 -26.97
C LYS A 195 4.21 -11.73 -26.19
N GLY A 196 4.36 -10.80 -25.21
CA GLY A 196 3.25 -10.30 -24.43
C GLY A 196 2.64 -11.35 -23.49
N ALA A 197 3.45 -12.20 -22.87
CA ALA A 197 2.97 -13.20 -21.93
C ALA A 197 2.69 -12.58 -20.54
N PHE A 198 1.62 -13.05 -19.90
CA PHE A 198 1.25 -12.71 -18.53
C PHE A 198 0.37 -13.81 -17.93
N LEU A 199 0.10 -13.78 -16.64
CA LEU A 199 -0.73 -14.76 -15.95
C LEU A 199 -1.96 -14.09 -15.35
N VAL A 200 -3.15 -14.62 -15.68
CA VAL A 200 -4.44 -14.18 -15.08
C VAL A 200 -5.09 -15.36 -14.37
N VAL A 201 -5.62 -15.12 -13.19
CA VAL A 201 -6.21 -16.14 -12.33
C VAL A 201 -7.62 -15.73 -11.92
N GLU A 202 -8.62 -16.49 -12.38
CA GLU A 202 -10.01 -16.43 -11.88
C GLU A 202 -10.30 -17.60 -10.92
N GLY A 203 -9.46 -18.62 -10.92
CA GLY A 203 -9.54 -19.83 -10.10
C GLY A 203 -8.49 -19.86 -9.00
N LYS A 204 -7.70 -20.93 -8.95
CA LYS A 204 -6.69 -21.09 -7.89
C LYS A 204 -5.28 -21.18 -8.47
N LEU A 205 -4.36 -20.45 -7.84
CA LEU A 205 -2.93 -20.47 -8.15
C LEU A 205 -2.15 -20.93 -6.91
N PHE A 206 -1.31 -21.92 -7.11
CA PHE A 206 -0.33 -22.34 -6.10
C PHE A 206 1.07 -22.26 -6.70
N MET A 207 1.92 -21.45 -6.08
CA MET A 207 3.35 -21.36 -6.43
C MET A 207 4.15 -21.68 -5.18
N SER A 208 4.96 -22.73 -5.22
CA SER A 208 5.77 -23.14 -4.06
C SER A 208 7.16 -23.62 -4.48
N ASP A 209 8.18 -23.11 -3.76
CA ASP A 209 9.58 -23.47 -3.97
C ASP A 209 10.02 -23.34 -5.45
N THR A 210 9.64 -22.23 -6.10
CA THR A 210 9.84 -21.98 -7.54
C THR A 210 10.26 -20.53 -7.79
N GLN A 211 10.44 -20.17 -9.07
CA GLN A 211 10.68 -18.80 -9.50
C GLN A 211 9.74 -18.42 -10.65
N MET A 212 9.31 -17.16 -10.72
CA MET A 212 8.60 -16.59 -11.85
C MET A 212 9.21 -15.23 -12.24
N ASN A 213 9.66 -15.12 -13.48
CA ASN A 213 10.34 -13.92 -13.96
C ASN A 213 9.76 -13.42 -15.28
N GLY A 214 9.70 -12.10 -15.44
CA GLY A 214 9.61 -11.51 -16.76
C GLY A 214 10.90 -11.74 -17.54
N TRP A 215 10.82 -12.10 -18.83
CA TRP A 215 11.98 -12.54 -19.59
C TRP A 215 12.06 -11.91 -20.97
N ARG A 216 13.22 -11.37 -21.33
CA ARG A 216 13.56 -10.96 -22.70
C ARG A 216 14.24 -12.14 -23.41
N GLU A 217 13.50 -12.81 -24.28
CA GLU A 217 14.01 -13.98 -24.99
C GLU A 217 15.15 -13.62 -25.94
N LYS A 218 15.05 -12.46 -26.62
CA LYS A 218 16.06 -11.98 -27.57
C LYS A 218 17.45 -11.83 -26.95
N ASP A 219 17.48 -11.30 -25.74
CA ASP A 219 18.72 -11.02 -24.99
C ASP A 219 19.06 -12.15 -24.01
N ASN A 220 18.15 -13.10 -23.84
CA ASN A 220 18.21 -14.16 -22.82
C ASN A 220 18.48 -13.62 -21.40
N THR A 221 17.76 -12.57 -20.99
CA THR A 221 17.90 -11.88 -19.70
C THR A 221 16.54 -11.61 -19.06
N PRO A 222 16.49 -11.41 -17.73
CA PRO A 222 15.28 -10.89 -17.08
C PRO A 222 14.82 -9.57 -17.70
N SER A 223 13.51 -9.33 -17.74
CA SER A 223 12.92 -8.07 -18.20
C SER A 223 13.04 -6.94 -17.17
N THR A 224 14.28 -6.64 -16.79
CA THR A 224 14.59 -5.57 -15.83
C THR A 224 13.98 -4.23 -16.25
N PHE A 225 13.58 -3.43 -15.25
CA PHE A 225 12.93 -2.14 -15.49
C PHE A 225 13.80 -1.19 -16.31
N ARG A 226 13.23 -0.58 -17.33
CA ARG A 226 13.86 0.48 -18.16
C ARG A 226 13.06 1.77 -18.12
N LYS A 227 11.74 1.70 -18.39
CA LYS A 227 10.83 2.85 -18.38
C LYS A 227 9.41 2.46 -17.97
N PRO A 228 8.62 3.41 -17.44
CA PRO A 228 7.30 3.11 -16.86
C PRO A 228 6.29 2.46 -17.81
N ASP A 229 6.23 2.93 -19.03
CA ASP A 229 5.27 2.52 -20.07
C ASP A 229 5.71 1.29 -20.89
N GLU A 230 6.92 0.76 -20.64
CA GLU A 230 7.37 -0.46 -21.29
C GLU A 230 6.65 -1.66 -20.71
N PHE A 231 5.93 -2.40 -21.56
CA PHE A 231 5.29 -3.63 -21.14
C PHE A 231 6.30 -4.57 -20.47
N ARG A 232 5.94 -5.04 -19.28
CA ARG A 232 6.60 -6.13 -18.58
C ARG A 232 5.55 -7.14 -18.16
N PRO A 233 5.83 -8.46 -18.26
CA PRO A 233 4.91 -9.49 -17.77
C PRO A 233 4.43 -9.22 -16.35
N PHE A 234 3.28 -9.77 -15.97
CA PHE A 234 2.69 -9.60 -14.65
C PHE A 234 1.80 -10.79 -14.28
N LEU A 235 1.43 -10.85 -13.01
CA LEU A 235 0.40 -11.73 -12.47
C LEU A 235 -0.77 -10.86 -12.01
N LEU A 236 -1.97 -11.19 -12.48
CA LEU A 236 -3.22 -10.59 -12.04
C LEU A 236 -4.17 -11.69 -11.57
N SER A 237 -4.76 -11.54 -10.40
CA SER A 237 -5.87 -12.38 -9.98
C SER A 237 -7.15 -11.57 -9.87
N TRP A 238 -8.27 -12.19 -10.22
CA TRP A 238 -9.60 -11.58 -10.21
C TRP A 238 -10.47 -12.06 -9.04
N GLY A 239 -11.58 -11.42 -8.82
CA GLY A 239 -12.58 -11.79 -7.81
C GLY A 239 -12.94 -13.27 -7.85
N GLY A 240 -13.10 -13.86 -6.67
CA GLY A 240 -13.32 -15.29 -6.47
C GLY A 240 -12.06 -16.15 -6.55
N SER A 241 -10.91 -15.59 -6.89
CA SER A 241 -9.66 -16.34 -6.96
C SER A 241 -9.03 -16.58 -5.59
N GLU A 242 -8.24 -17.64 -5.51
CA GLU A 242 -7.37 -17.93 -4.37
C GLU A 242 -5.92 -18.03 -4.86
N VAL A 243 -5.00 -17.26 -4.25
CA VAL A 243 -3.60 -17.22 -4.66
C VAL A 243 -2.70 -17.54 -3.47
N TYR A 244 -1.87 -18.57 -3.64
CA TYR A 244 -0.90 -19.01 -2.63
C TYR A 244 0.51 -18.99 -3.23
N ILE A 245 1.35 -18.06 -2.74
CA ILE A 245 2.74 -17.87 -3.19
C ILE A 245 3.64 -18.13 -1.98
N ILE A 246 4.33 -19.27 -2.00
CA ILE A 246 5.05 -19.79 -0.83
C ILE A 246 6.51 -20.06 -1.23
N ASN A 247 7.47 -19.55 -0.46
CA ASN A 247 8.90 -19.75 -0.70
C ASN A 247 9.30 -19.52 -2.18
N THR A 248 8.70 -18.54 -2.82
CA THR A 248 8.82 -18.31 -4.27
C THR A 248 9.56 -17.00 -4.53
N LYS A 249 10.40 -16.98 -5.57
CA LYS A 249 11.05 -15.75 -6.01
C LYS A 249 10.37 -15.21 -7.27
N MET A 250 10.00 -13.93 -7.23
CA MET A 250 9.44 -13.24 -8.38
C MET A 250 10.24 -11.99 -8.71
N ALA A 251 10.59 -11.82 -9.98
CA ALA A 251 11.39 -10.66 -10.36
C ALA A 251 11.03 -10.10 -11.75
N SER A 252 11.33 -8.82 -11.92
CA SER A 252 11.25 -8.13 -13.21
C SER A 252 9.85 -8.18 -13.83
N LEU A 253 8.82 -7.96 -13.00
CA LEU A 253 7.41 -8.01 -13.40
C LEU A 253 6.74 -6.65 -13.20
N GLY A 254 5.71 -6.40 -14.02
CA GLY A 254 4.82 -5.26 -13.92
C GLY A 254 5.35 -3.96 -14.51
N TYR A 255 4.42 -3.08 -14.89
CA TYR A 255 4.66 -1.78 -15.51
C TYR A 255 3.54 -0.80 -15.15
N ASP A 256 3.65 0.46 -15.58
CA ASP A 256 2.74 1.55 -15.22
C ASP A 256 1.42 1.50 -16.01
N GLN A 257 0.66 0.44 -15.77
CA GLN A 257 -0.71 0.31 -16.29
C GLN A 257 -1.60 -0.36 -15.25
N SER A 258 -2.86 0.07 -15.19
CA SER A 258 -3.82 -0.39 -14.18
C SER A 258 -3.82 -1.91 -14.02
N LYS A 259 -3.69 -2.36 -12.77
CA LYS A 259 -3.67 -3.78 -12.37
C LYS A 259 -2.57 -4.65 -12.98
N SER A 260 -1.66 -4.08 -13.79
CA SER A 260 -0.50 -4.75 -14.40
C SER A 260 0.79 -4.50 -13.60
N TYR A 261 0.70 -4.30 -12.30
CA TYR A 261 1.78 -3.74 -11.46
C TYR A 261 2.85 -4.75 -11.02
N GLY A 262 2.68 -6.02 -11.29
CA GLY A 262 3.61 -7.09 -10.89
C GLY A 262 2.86 -8.28 -10.34
N VAL A 263 2.57 -8.29 -9.04
CA VAL A 263 1.59 -9.20 -8.42
C VAL A 263 0.40 -8.36 -7.99
N SER A 264 -0.72 -8.52 -8.68
CA SER A 264 -1.96 -7.78 -8.42
C SER A 264 -3.09 -8.76 -8.04
N ILE A 265 -3.60 -8.62 -6.83
CA ILE A 265 -4.74 -9.38 -6.32
C ILE A 265 -5.93 -8.43 -6.31
N SER A 266 -6.92 -8.66 -7.19
CA SER A 266 -7.90 -7.62 -7.50
C SER A 266 -9.31 -8.17 -7.63
N GLN A 267 -10.27 -7.46 -7.06
CA GLN A 267 -11.65 -7.61 -7.50
C GLN A 267 -11.78 -7.09 -8.93
N TYR A 268 -12.78 -7.57 -9.65
CA TYR A 268 -13.14 -7.04 -10.97
C TYR A 268 -13.41 -5.53 -10.91
N THR A 269 -13.32 -4.86 -12.05
CA THR A 269 -13.72 -3.45 -12.14
C THR A 269 -15.20 -3.30 -11.79
N PRO A 270 -15.65 -2.13 -11.30
CA PRO A 270 -17.04 -1.93 -10.88
C PRO A 270 -18.09 -2.29 -11.95
N ASN A 271 -17.79 -2.09 -13.22
CA ASN A 271 -18.68 -2.46 -14.33
C ASN A 271 -18.82 -3.99 -14.48
N MET A 272 -17.76 -4.75 -14.17
CA MET A 272 -17.75 -6.22 -14.26
C MET A 272 -18.30 -6.89 -13.01
N VAL A 273 -18.16 -6.28 -11.82
CA VAL A 273 -18.61 -6.86 -10.54
C VAL A 273 -20.09 -7.23 -10.60
N LYS A 274 -20.94 -6.37 -11.17
CA LYS A 274 -22.37 -6.62 -11.28
C LYS A 274 -22.70 -7.85 -12.13
N GLU A 275 -21.94 -8.10 -13.20
CA GLU A 275 -22.15 -9.22 -14.12
C GLU A 275 -21.51 -10.51 -13.59
N MET A 276 -20.34 -10.40 -12.99
CA MET A 276 -19.57 -11.56 -12.53
C MET A 276 -19.99 -12.08 -11.16
N ASN A 277 -20.45 -11.19 -10.26
CA ASN A 277 -20.90 -11.48 -8.89
C ASN A 277 -19.97 -12.46 -8.14
N LYS A 278 -18.69 -12.16 -8.11
CA LYS A 278 -17.68 -13.00 -7.44
C LYS A 278 -17.33 -12.45 -6.07
N PRO A 279 -17.03 -13.32 -5.08
CA PRO A 279 -16.49 -12.88 -3.80
C PRO A 279 -15.14 -12.20 -3.97
N ASP A 280 -14.68 -11.47 -2.95
CA ASP A 280 -13.37 -10.85 -2.96
C ASP A 280 -12.26 -11.90 -3.11
N PRO A 281 -11.19 -11.58 -3.83
CA PRO A 281 -10.05 -12.48 -3.93
C PRO A 281 -9.34 -12.62 -2.59
N THR A 282 -8.75 -13.78 -2.33
CA THR A 282 -8.03 -14.05 -1.08
C THR A 282 -6.80 -14.91 -1.32
N GLY A 283 -5.99 -15.11 -0.28
CA GLY A 283 -4.82 -15.97 -0.37
C GLY A 283 -3.70 -15.59 0.58
N TRP A 284 -2.53 -16.19 0.35
CA TRP A 284 -1.35 -15.98 1.18
C TRP A 284 -0.08 -15.81 0.32
N ILE A 285 0.76 -14.89 0.75
CA ILE A 285 2.15 -14.78 0.31
C ILE A 285 3.01 -15.02 1.54
N VAL A 286 3.80 -16.10 1.55
CA VAL A 286 4.59 -16.50 2.72
C VAL A 286 6.02 -16.85 2.31
N GLY A 287 7.02 -16.30 3.02
CA GLY A 287 8.42 -16.65 2.85
C GLY A 287 9.00 -16.41 1.46
N SER A 288 8.46 -15.47 0.72
CA SER A 288 8.75 -15.24 -0.70
C SER A 288 9.59 -13.98 -0.92
N GLU A 289 10.21 -13.84 -2.10
CA GLU A 289 11.05 -12.69 -2.45
C GLU A 289 10.54 -12.02 -3.73
N PHE A 290 10.41 -10.68 -3.69
CA PHE A 290 9.95 -9.85 -4.81
C PHE A 290 10.96 -8.75 -5.11
N SER A 291 11.52 -8.73 -6.31
CA SER A 291 12.55 -7.75 -6.68
C SER A 291 12.35 -7.19 -8.08
N ASP A 292 12.72 -5.91 -8.28
CA ASP A 292 12.55 -5.21 -9.56
C ASP A 292 11.12 -5.29 -10.11
N MET A 293 10.11 -5.34 -9.23
CA MET A 293 8.69 -5.28 -9.58
C MET A 293 8.28 -3.81 -9.77
N TRP A 294 7.26 -3.53 -10.59
CA TRP A 294 6.67 -2.19 -10.59
C TRP A 294 6.09 -1.86 -9.21
N TYR A 295 5.19 -2.71 -8.67
CA TYR A 295 4.88 -2.84 -7.25
C TYR A 295 5.20 -4.28 -6.82
N GLY A 296 5.81 -4.46 -5.68
CA GLY A 296 6.10 -5.80 -5.18
C GLY A 296 4.83 -6.62 -4.92
N PHE A 297 3.86 -6.00 -4.27
CA PHE A 297 2.51 -6.50 -4.05
C PHE A 297 1.50 -5.36 -4.18
N TYR A 298 0.40 -5.61 -4.86
CA TYR A 298 -0.76 -4.72 -4.97
C TYR A 298 -2.03 -5.50 -4.73
N CYS A 299 -2.99 -4.93 -4.00
CA CYS A 299 -4.34 -5.49 -3.96
C CYS A 299 -5.41 -4.40 -4.05
N TYR A 300 -6.61 -4.80 -4.46
CA TYR A 300 -7.77 -3.94 -4.70
C TYR A 300 -9.04 -4.69 -4.32
N GLU A 301 -9.83 -4.15 -3.39
CA GLU A 301 -11.04 -4.80 -2.87
C GLU A 301 -10.78 -6.28 -2.50
N THR A 302 -9.75 -6.49 -1.71
CA THR A 302 -9.29 -7.82 -1.28
C THR A 302 -9.61 -8.01 0.20
N LYS A 303 -10.02 -9.21 0.57
CA LYS A 303 -10.40 -9.54 1.94
C LYS A 303 -9.51 -10.62 2.54
N ASP A 304 -9.16 -10.45 3.83
CA ASP A 304 -8.49 -11.47 4.64
C ASP A 304 -7.23 -12.06 3.97
N PHE A 305 -6.49 -11.23 3.22
CA PHE A 305 -5.26 -11.64 2.55
C PHE A 305 -4.05 -11.54 3.48
N VAL A 306 -3.14 -12.51 3.40
CA VAL A 306 -1.97 -12.56 4.29
C VAL A 306 -0.68 -12.40 3.50
N VAL A 307 0.16 -11.45 3.93
CA VAL A 307 1.52 -11.21 3.43
C VAL A 307 2.48 -11.36 4.60
N LYS A 308 3.20 -12.49 4.66
CA LYS A 308 4.00 -12.86 5.83
C LYS A 308 5.42 -13.28 5.49
N GLY A 309 6.39 -12.80 6.27
CA GLY A 309 7.76 -13.29 6.27
C GLY A 309 8.47 -13.21 4.92
N SER A 310 8.11 -12.23 4.10
CA SER A 310 8.57 -12.09 2.72
C SER A 310 9.47 -10.88 2.55
N THR A 311 10.35 -10.93 1.54
CA THR A 311 11.27 -9.83 1.21
C THR A 311 10.79 -9.10 -0.03
N TYR A 312 10.69 -7.77 0.06
CA TYR A 312 10.35 -6.88 -1.03
C TYR A 312 11.49 -5.88 -1.23
N ARG A 313 12.34 -6.11 -2.21
CA ARG A 313 13.54 -5.28 -2.39
C ARG A 313 13.67 -4.68 -3.78
N ASP A 314 14.23 -3.50 -3.84
CA ASP A 314 14.58 -2.80 -5.09
C ASP A 314 13.39 -2.64 -6.06
N ASN A 315 12.17 -2.67 -5.55
CA ASN A 315 10.97 -2.47 -6.34
C ASN A 315 10.88 -1.01 -6.83
N ILE A 316 10.19 -0.79 -7.95
CA ILE A 316 10.26 0.49 -8.65
C ILE A 316 9.48 1.57 -7.93
N VAL A 317 8.24 1.30 -7.54
CA VAL A 317 7.36 2.31 -6.93
C VAL A 317 7.10 1.99 -5.47
N TYR A 318 6.46 0.86 -5.16
CA TYR A 318 6.14 0.44 -3.81
C TYR A 318 6.63 -0.99 -3.54
N GLY A 319 6.97 -1.28 -2.30
CA GLY A 319 7.19 -2.67 -1.87
C GLY A 319 5.86 -3.40 -1.73
N ILE A 320 4.98 -2.90 -0.86
CA ILE A 320 3.66 -3.46 -0.56
C ILE A 320 2.64 -2.33 -0.64
N ASP A 321 1.58 -2.49 -1.45
CA ASP A 321 0.53 -1.49 -1.70
C ASP A 321 -0.88 -2.11 -1.68
N PRO A 322 -1.46 -2.39 -0.51
CA PRO A 322 -2.90 -2.58 -0.40
C PRO A 322 -3.65 -1.29 -0.74
N HIS A 323 -4.72 -1.43 -1.51
CA HIS A 323 -5.41 -0.29 -2.10
C HIS A 323 -6.93 -0.48 -2.11
N ASP A 324 -7.66 0.62 -2.19
CA ASP A 324 -9.12 0.75 -2.38
C ASP A 324 -9.95 -0.34 -1.67
N ARG A 325 -10.53 -0.02 -0.53
CA ARG A 325 -11.51 -0.84 0.20
C ARG A 325 -11.11 -2.28 0.54
N SER A 326 -9.81 -2.58 0.48
CA SER A 326 -9.31 -3.86 1.00
C SER A 326 -9.38 -3.86 2.53
N HIS A 327 -9.70 -5.00 3.15
CA HIS A 327 -9.89 -5.06 4.61
C HIS A 327 -9.52 -6.42 5.21
N GLY A 328 -9.29 -6.42 6.54
CA GLY A 328 -8.92 -7.63 7.26
C GLY A 328 -7.56 -8.20 6.86
N LEU A 329 -6.66 -7.38 6.33
CA LEU A 329 -5.36 -7.82 5.86
C LEU A 329 -4.40 -8.09 7.01
N ILE A 330 -3.51 -9.06 6.83
CA ILE A 330 -2.37 -9.31 7.71
C ILE A 330 -1.08 -9.08 6.92
N ILE A 331 -0.33 -8.06 7.30
CA ILE A 331 0.98 -7.74 6.70
C ILE A 331 2.02 -7.83 7.82
N ALA A 332 2.73 -8.95 7.91
CA ALA A 332 3.54 -9.23 9.08
C ALA A 332 4.90 -9.88 8.75
N GLU A 333 5.91 -9.55 9.56
CA GLU A 333 7.24 -10.17 9.50
C GLU A 333 7.95 -9.98 8.14
N ASN A 334 7.57 -8.96 7.35
CA ASN A 334 8.18 -8.71 6.04
C ASN A 334 9.39 -7.77 6.17
N ASP A 335 10.32 -7.90 5.21
CA ASP A 335 11.45 -6.99 5.03
C ASP A 335 11.30 -6.23 3.71
N VAL A 336 11.12 -4.89 3.79
CA VAL A 336 10.75 -4.04 2.65
C VAL A 336 11.74 -2.91 2.49
N TYR A 337 12.57 -2.94 1.45
CA TYR A 337 13.63 -1.96 1.29
C TYR A 337 14.01 -1.63 -0.15
N GLY A 338 14.70 -0.49 -0.30
CA GLY A 338 15.32 -0.10 -1.56
C GLY A 338 14.33 0.30 -2.65
N THR A 339 13.07 0.68 -2.31
CA THR A 339 12.14 1.19 -3.32
C THR A 339 12.73 2.41 -4.03
N LYS A 340 12.65 2.42 -5.36
CA LYS A 340 13.38 3.40 -6.18
C LYS A 340 12.67 4.74 -6.34
N LYS A 341 11.34 4.78 -6.23
CA LYS A 341 10.56 5.99 -6.50
C LYS A 341 9.73 6.49 -5.32
N LYS A 342 9.11 5.59 -4.52
CA LYS A 342 8.16 6.00 -3.48
C LYS A 342 8.38 5.23 -2.15
N HIS A 343 7.32 4.73 -1.54
CA HIS A 343 7.29 4.23 -0.18
C HIS A 343 7.58 2.73 -0.08
N GLY A 344 8.01 2.28 1.11
CA GLY A 344 8.17 0.85 1.39
C GLY A 344 6.82 0.14 1.44
N ILE A 345 6.00 0.45 2.42
CA ILE A 345 4.63 -0.03 2.58
C ILE A 345 3.69 1.16 2.50
N ILE A 346 2.63 1.07 1.72
CA ILE A 346 1.56 2.06 1.70
C ILE A 346 0.20 1.35 1.81
N ILE A 347 -0.62 1.80 2.72
CA ILE A 347 -2.00 1.37 2.97
C ILE A 347 -2.88 2.50 2.45
N SER A 348 -3.57 2.32 1.33
CA SER A 348 -4.12 3.44 0.57
C SER A 348 -5.61 3.30 0.22
N ARG A 349 -6.38 4.35 0.49
CA ARG A 349 -7.78 4.50 0.09
C ARG A 349 -8.72 3.46 0.72
N GLU A 350 -9.18 3.76 1.93
CA GLU A 350 -10.19 2.94 2.63
C GLU A 350 -9.75 1.49 2.88
N VAL A 351 -8.46 1.29 3.14
CA VAL A 351 -7.97 -0.01 3.61
C VAL A 351 -8.10 -0.05 5.13
N ASN A 352 -9.01 -0.88 5.62
CA ASN A 352 -9.48 -0.81 6.99
C ASN A 352 -9.30 -2.13 7.75
N ASP A 353 -9.40 -2.07 9.08
CA ASP A 353 -9.46 -3.23 9.96
C ASP A 353 -8.29 -4.23 9.75
N SER A 354 -7.12 -3.71 9.43
CA SER A 354 -5.96 -4.51 9.03
C SER A 354 -4.83 -4.44 10.06
N PHE A 355 -3.97 -5.46 10.05
CA PHE A 355 -2.87 -5.63 10.98
C PHE A 355 -1.53 -5.55 10.24
N ILE A 356 -0.71 -4.55 10.57
CA ILE A 356 0.60 -4.31 9.98
C ILE A 356 1.64 -4.38 11.11
N PHE A 357 2.30 -5.53 11.28
CA PHE A 357 3.13 -5.71 12.45
C PHE A 357 4.40 -6.54 12.24
N ASN A 358 5.39 -6.31 13.09
CA ASN A 358 6.70 -6.95 13.03
C ASN A 358 7.42 -6.83 11.66
N ASN A 359 7.07 -5.83 10.84
CA ASN A 359 7.75 -5.61 9.58
C ASN A 359 9.01 -4.77 9.78
N LYS A 360 9.99 -4.94 8.89
CA LYS A 360 11.11 -4.03 8.70
C LYS A 360 10.90 -3.23 7.42
N THR A 361 11.08 -1.92 7.48
CA THR A 361 10.99 -1.08 6.29
C THR A 361 12.07 -0.02 6.32
N HIS A 362 12.99 -0.08 5.36
CA HIS A 362 14.19 0.74 5.41
C HIS A 362 14.76 1.09 4.04
N ASN A 363 15.58 2.15 4.00
CA ASN A 363 16.26 2.58 2.78
C ASN A 363 15.33 2.81 1.57
N ASN A 364 14.07 3.14 1.82
CA ASN A 364 13.12 3.45 0.77
C ASN A 364 13.26 4.91 0.34
N LYS A 365 12.93 5.21 -0.94
CA LYS A 365 13.10 6.54 -1.52
C LYS A 365 12.27 7.62 -0.85
N LEU A 366 11.10 7.28 -0.35
CA LEU A 366 10.26 8.17 0.46
C LEU A 366 10.08 7.57 1.87
N SER A 367 8.86 7.57 2.40
CA SER A 367 8.57 7.09 3.75
C SER A 367 8.65 5.56 3.85
N GLY A 368 8.98 5.06 5.04
CA GLY A 368 8.97 3.63 5.30
C GLY A 368 7.56 3.05 5.21
N MET A 369 6.62 3.64 5.95
CA MET A 369 5.20 3.26 5.96
C MET A 369 4.31 4.48 5.76
N VAL A 370 3.19 4.28 5.06
CA VAL A 370 2.15 5.31 4.86
C VAL A 370 0.77 4.69 5.04
N LEU A 371 -0.11 5.36 5.79
CA LEU A 371 -1.55 5.13 5.77
C LEU A 371 -2.16 6.36 5.10
N ASP A 372 -2.94 6.15 4.05
CA ASP A 372 -3.39 7.25 3.19
C ASP A 372 -4.89 7.15 2.88
N ARG A 373 -5.55 8.31 2.82
CA ARG A 373 -6.92 8.47 2.33
C ARG A 373 -7.94 7.54 2.96
N ASN A 374 -8.38 7.91 4.17
CA ASN A 374 -9.45 7.23 4.88
C ASN A 374 -9.18 5.74 5.19
N SER A 375 -7.91 5.38 5.35
CA SER A 375 -7.51 4.05 5.81
C SER A 375 -7.55 4.04 7.34
N VAL A 376 -8.63 3.49 7.91
CA VAL A 376 -8.98 3.64 9.33
C VAL A 376 -9.02 2.30 10.08
N ASN A 377 -9.03 2.34 11.42
CA ASN A 377 -9.11 1.17 12.30
C ASN A 377 -7.98 0.14 12.10
N ASN A 378 -6.82 0.57 11.58
CA ASN A 378 -5.69 -0.33 11.41
C ASN A 378 -4.82 -0.36 12.68
N ILE A 379 -4.19 -1.50 12.93
CA ILE A 379 -3.20 -1.69 13.98
C ILE A 379 -1.81 -1.80 13.34
N VAL A 380 -0.95 -0.82 13.61
CA VAL A 380 0.44 -0.77 13.16
C VAL A 380 1.32 -1.00 14.38
N ALA A 381 1.89 -2.21 14.53
CA ALA A 381 2.53 -2.58 15.78
C ALA A 381 3.90 -3.23 15.62
N TYR A 382 4.83 -2.90 16.50
CA TYR A 382 6.16 -3.52 16.60
C TYR A 382 6.97 -3.53 15.30
N ASN A 383 6.74 -2.58 14.39
CA ASN A 383 7.50 -2.45 13.17
C ASN A 383 8.84 -1.73 13.42
N GLU A 384 9.87 -2.09 12.67
CA GLU A 384 11.16 -1.41 12.63
C GLU A 384 11.25 -0.57 11.35
N VAL A 385 11.24 0.76 11.48
CA VAL A 385 11.17 1.71 10.36
C VAL A 385 12.37 2.63 10.40
N TYR A 386 13.36 2.42 9.54
CA TYR A 386 14.62 3.13 9.69
C TYR A 386 15.29 3.52 8.37
N GLN A 387 16.10 4.59 8.42
CA GLN A 387 16.92 5.05 7.29
C GLN A 387 16.14 5.29 5.99
N ASN A 388 14.85 5.61 6.06
CA ASN A 388 14.08 6.01 4.90
C ASN A 388 14.40 7.46 4.52
N HIS A 389 14.28 7.79 3.23
CA HIS A 389 14.72 9.09 2.73
C HIS A 389 13.75 10.23 2.98
N THR A 390 12.58 9.96 3.56
CA THR A 390 11.68 10.98 4.11
C THR A 390 11.26 10.59 5.51
N ASP A 391 9.96 10.53 5.80
CA ASP A 391 9.45 10.22 7.12
C ASP A 391 9.51 8.70 7.40
N GLY A 392 9.51 8.31 8.66
CA GLY A 392 9.42 6.90 9.03
C GLY A 392 8.02 6.37 8.75
N ILE A 393 7.04 6.76 9.56
CA ILE A 393 5.62 6.41 9.41
C ILE A 393 4.83 7.69 9.15
N THR A 394 3.94 7.65 8.17
CA THR A 394 3.10 8.78 7.81
C THR A 394 1.63 8.39 7.78
N LEU A 395 0.75 9.21 8.37
CA LEU A 395 -0.69 9.10 8.26
C LEU A 395 -1.23 10.34 7.54
N TYR A 396 -1.95 10.13 6.45
CA TYR A 396 -2.60 11.17 5.66
C TYR A 396 -4.10 10.91 5.60
N GLU A 397 -4.90 11.82 6.17
CA GLU A 397 -6.36 11.74 6.13
C GLU A 397 -6.90 10.35 6.53
N SER A 398 -6.29 9.76 7.56
CA SER A 398 -6.52 8.38 7.99
C SER A 398 -6.62 8.34 9.52
N GLY A 399 -7.82 8.58 10.03
CA GLY A 399 -8.12 8.64 11.46
C GLY A 399 -8.21 7.25 12.12
N ASP A 400 -8.46 7.24 13.43
CA ASP A 400 -8.79 6.07 14.25
C ASP A 400 -7.78 4.91 14.22
N ASN A 401 -6.52 5.18 13.86
CA ASN A 401 -5.47 4.17 13.81
C ASN A 401 -4.69 4.07 15.12
N LEU A 402 -4.25 2.85 15.44
CA LEU A 402 -3.38 2.57 16.59
C LEU A 402 -1.97 2.21 16.12
N LEU A 403 -0.98 3.02 16.52
CA LEU A 403 0.44 2.72 16.38
C LEU A 403 0.99 2.29 17.73
N TRP A 404 1.45 1.04 17.85
CA TRP A 404 1.89 0.47 19.12
C TRP A 404 3.31 -0.10 19.05
N GLY A 405 4.21 0.40 19.90
CA GLY A 405 5.53 -0.19 20.09
C GLY A 405 6.43 -0.21 18.85
N ASN A 406 6.19 0.67 17.87
CA ASN A 406 7.02 0.76 16.67
C ASN A 406 8.34 1.45 16.99
N LYS A 407 9.43 1.02 16.34
CA LYS A 407 10.75 1.65 16.38
C LYS A 407 10.99 2.42 15.10
N VAL A 408 11.03 3.73 15.18
CA VAL A 408 11.10 4.65 14.03
C VAL A 408 12.39 5.46 14.14
N ILE A 409 13.46 4.99 13.50
CA ILE A 409 14.82 5.41 13.83
C ILE A 409 15.57 5.94 12.61
N ALA A 410 16.28 7.05 12.76
CA ALA A 410 17.21 7.60 11.77
C ALA A 410 16.59 7.80 10.36
N ASN A 411 15.32 8.14 10.26
CA ASN A 411 14.71 8.57 9.02
C ASN A 411 15.10 10.03 8.72
N ARG A 412 15.20 10.41 7.44
CA ARG A 412 15.75 11.72 7.06
C ARG A 412 14.88 12.91 7.44
N ARG A 413 13.57 12.71 7.65
CA ARG A 413 12.65 13.76 8.08
C ARG A 413 12.06 13.42 9.44
N HIS A 414 10.74 13.33 9.54
CA HIS A 414 10.07 13.03 10.81
C HIS A 414 10.09 11.53 11.12
N GLY A 415 10.06 11.18 12.40
CA GLY A 415 9.81 9.81 12.82
C GLY A 415 8.39 9.40 12.43
N ILE A 416 7.40 9.98 13.07
CA ILE A 416 5.97 9.77 12.79
C ILE A 416 5.36 11.10 12.38
N ARG A 417 4.71 11.14 11.23
CA ARG A 417 4.02 12.32 10.71
C ARG A 417 2.54 12.06 10.57
N VAL A 418 1.71 12.95 11.11
CA VAL A 418 0.25 12.87 11.06
C VAL A 418 -0.29 14.14 10.42
N ARG A 419 -1.05 13.98 9.35
CA ARG A 419 -1.67 15.10 8.61
C ARG A 419 -3.16 14.85 8.42
N ASN A 420 -4.00 15.83 8.78
CA ASN A 420 -5.45 15.77 8.56
C ASN A 420 -6.06 14.46 9.08
N SER A 421 -5.62 13.97 10.23
CA SER A 421 -6.06 12.68 10.80
C SER A 421 -6.37 12.87 12.27
N VAL A 422 -7.50 12.37 12.71
CA VAL A 422 -7.99 12.49 14.10
C VAL A 422 -7.93 11.15 14.83
N ASN A 423 -7.96 11.18 16.16
CA ASN A 423 -7.97 10.00 17.02
C ASN A 423 -6.79 9.04 16.78
N ILE A 424 -5.60 9.60 16.50
CA ILE A 424 -4.41 8.80 16.28
C ILE A 424 -3.79 8.47 17.63
N ARG A 425 -3.73 7.17 17.94
CA ARG A 425 -3.15 6.65 19.19
C ARG A 425 -1.73 6.16 18.93
N LEU A 426 -0.75 6.85 19.54
CA LEU A 426 0.69 6.58 19.45
C LEU A 426 1.18 6.02 20.79
N TYR A 427 1.12 4.70 20.97
CA TYR A 427 1.39 4.07 22.25
C TYR A 427 2.72 3.30 22.24
N GLU A 428 3.57 3.58 23.21
CA GLU A 428 4.86 2.90 23.45
C GLU A 428 5.80 2.92 22.21
N ASN A 429 5.65 3.92 21.32
CA ASN A 429 6.51 4.04 20.14
C ASN A 429 7.86 4.68 20.50
N ILE A 430 8.91 4.24 19.82
CA ILE A 430 10.26 4.82 19.90
C ILE A 430 10.52 5.59 18.60
N ALA A 431 10.56 6.92 18.65
CA ALA A 431 10.97 7.76 17.54
C ALA A 431 12.28 8.45 17.86
N MET A 432 13.39 7.95 17.31
CA MET A 432 14.73 8.32 17.72
C MET A 432 15.62 8.71 16.55
N ALA A 433 16.48 9.72 16.77
CA ALA A 433 17.52 10.13 15.81
C ALA A 433 16.99 10.47 14.41
N ASN A 434 15.73 10.88 14.28
CA ASN A 434 15.18 11.30 13.00
C ASN A 434 15.66 12.73 12.65
N GLY A 435 15.74 13.02 11.36
CA GLY A 435 16.31 14.27 10.87
C GLY A 435 15.50 15.54 11.18
N LEU A 436 14.24 15.40 11.56
CA LEU A 436 13.37 16.48 12.02
C LEU A 436 12.76 16.10 13.37
N LEU A 437 11.42 16.14 13.50
CA LEU A 437 10.73 15.84 14.74
C LEU A 437 10.54 14.34 14.96
N GLY A 438 10.48 13.92 16.22
CA GLY A 438 10.08 12.55 16.58
C GLY A 438 8.63 12.27 16.14
N VAL A 439 7.71 13.15 16.54
CA VAL A 439 6.31 13.16 16.11
C VAL A 439 5.94 14.54 15.57
N TYR A 440 5.25 14.59 14.44
CA TYR A 440 4.75 15.82 13.85
C TYR A 440 3.29 15.70 13.44
N GLY A 441 2.41 16.46 14.10
CA GLY A 441 0.99 16.60 13.75
C GLY A 441 0.73 17.93 13.04
N HIS A 442 0.00 17.92 11.93
CA HIS A 442 -0.35 19.16 11.23
C HIS A 442 -1.59 19.02 10.36
N ILE A 443 -2.19 20.16 10.03
CA ILE A 443 -3.27 20.26 9.05
C ILE A 443 -2.74 20.81 7.73
N LYS A 444 -3.39 20.43 6.63
CA LYS A 444 -3.13 20.96 5.29
C LYS A 444 -4.44 21.12 4.55
N ASP A 445 -4.69 22.30 4.02
CA ASP A 445 -5.79 22.53 3.09
C ASP A 445 -5.47 21.88 1.73
N LEU A 446 -6.36 21.02 1.29
CA LEU A 446 -6.26 20.30 0.02
C LEU A 446 -7.29 20.77 -1.01
N SER A 447 -8.05 21.84 -0.71
CA SER A 447 -9.09 22.38 -1.60
C SER A 447 -8.56 22.90 -2.93
N ASN A 448 -7.29 23.33 -2.97
CA ASN A 448 -6.61 23.85 -4.16
C ASN A 448 -5.70 22.81 -4.84
N THR A 449 -6.02 21.54 -4.73
CA THR A 449 -5.31 20.45 -5.43
C THR A 449 -6.15 19.92 -6.58
N ASP A 450 -5.57 19.08 -7.45
CA ASP A 450 -6.29 18.40 -8.54
C ASP A 450 -7.23 17.27 -8.02
N ARG A 451 -7.47 17.24 -6.70
CA ARG A 451 -8.33 16.26 -6.04
C ARG A 451 -9.80 16.59 -6.27
N ASP A 452 -10.58 15.64 -6.69
CA ASP A 452 -12.04 15.74 -6.71
C ASP A 452 -12.57 15.59 -5.27
N ILE A 453 -12.87 16.74 -4.62
CA ILE A 453 -13.29 16.79 -3.22
C ILE A 453 -14.68 16.15 -3.03
N ALA A 454 -15.50 16.09 -4.05
CA ALA A 454 -16.82 15.45 -3.97
C ALA A 454 -16.70 13.91 -3.91
N LEU A 455 -15.73 13.35 -4.62
CA LEU A 455 -15.47 11.91 -4.65
C LEU A 455 -14.45 11.46 -3.58
N ASP A 456 -13.59 12.36 -3.14
CA ASP A 456 -12.50 12.07 -2.22
C ASP A 456 -12.38 13.22 -1.19
N PRO A 457 -13.36 13.34 -0.24
CA PRO A 457 -13.40 14.40 0.75
C PRO A 457 -12.25 14.28 1.75
N PHE A 458 -11.93 15.38 2.43
CA PHE A 458 -10.96 15.40 3.52
C PHE A 458 -11.42 16.34 4.64
N GLU A 459 -10.93 16.09 5.84
CA GLU A 459 -11.07 16.99 6.98
C GLU A 459 -9.72 17.63 7.33
N SER A 460 -9.73 18.94 7.57
CA SER A 460 -8.53 19.68 8.00
C SER A 460 -8.44 19.72 9.55
N LYS A 461 -8.40 18.52 10.15
CA LYS A 461 -8.31 18.36 11.60
C LYS A 461 -7.18 17.38 11.95
N VAL A 462 -6.53 17.57 13.10
CA VAL A 462 -5.53 16.66 13.64
C VAL A 462 -5.71 16.49 15.13
N SER A 463 -5.73 15.24 15.61
CA SER A 463 -5.66 14.97 17.05
C SER A 463 -4.81 13.74 17.34
N LEU A 464 -4.06 13.79 18.44
CA LEU A 464 -3.11 12.77 18.85
C LEU A 464 -3.33 12.37 20.31
N ILE A 465 -3.13 11.09 20.61
CA ILE A 465 -2.95 10.57 21.97
C ILE A 465 -1.59 9.89 22.01
N VAL A 466 -0.65 10.42 22.76
CA VAL A 466 0.73 9.93 22.84
C VAL A 466 0.99 9.41 24.25
N VAL A 467 1.16 8.10 24.37
CA VAL A 467 1.32 7.43 25.67
C VAL A 467 2.55 6.54 25.68
N GLY A 468 3.37 6.71 26.70
CA GLY A 468 4.59 5.93 26.85
C GLY A 468 5.58 6.16 25.71
N GLY A 469 6.51 5.25 25.56
CA GLY A 469 7.51 5.30 24.49
C GLY A 469 8.59 6.36 24.69
N GLU A 470 9.37 6.60 23.64
CA GLU A 470 10.55 7.45 23.69
C GLU A 470 10.67 8.32 22.43
N LEU A 471 10.76 9.64 22.62
CA LEU A 471 10.93 10.63 21.54
C LEU A 471 12.24 11.38 21.75
N THR A 472 13.39 10.73 21.45
CA THR A 472 14.71 11.26 21.83
C THR A 472 15.65 11.45 20.66
N GLY A 473 16.59 12.38 20.79
CA GLY A 473 17.65 12.58 19.81
C GLY A 473 17.21 13.00 18.40
N ASN A 474 15.97 13.42 18.23
CA ASN A 474 15.46 13.94 16.95
C ASN A 474 15.95 15.37 16.75
N ASN A 475 16.38 15.70 15.54
CA ASN A 475 17.14 16.94 15.28
C ASN A 475 16.34 18.24 15.54
N SER A 476 15.04 18.23 15.30
CA SER A 476 14.16 19.42 15.52
C SER A 476 13.34 19.35 16.82
N GLY A 477 13.51 18.29 17.61
CA GLY A 477 12.80 18.10 18.87
C GLY A 477 11.92 16.84 18.92
N PRO A 478 11.34 16.56 20.10
CA PRO A 478 10.56 15.34 20.30
C PRO A 478 9.21 15.37 19.59
N LEU A 479 8.47 16.46 19.71
CA LEU A 479 7.08 16.56 19.31
C LEU A 479 6.71 17.98 18.88
N SER A 480 5.94 18.11 17.81
CA SER A 480 5.24 19.35 17.45
C SER A 480 3.86 19.01 16.93
N ILE A 481 2.91 19.89 17.17
CA ILE A 481 1.60 19.79 16.57
C ILE A 481 1.10 21.19 16.21
N ASP A 482 0.62 21.35 14.98
CA ASP A 482 0.14 22.62 14.46
C ASP A 482 -1.38 22.63 14.50
N SER A 483 -1.98 23.57 15.23
CA SER A 483 -3.43 23.79 15.35
C SER A 483 -4.20 22.47 15.62
N PRO A 484 -3.92 21.77 16.72
CA PRO A 484 -4.59 20.51 17.03
C PRO A 484 -6.06 20.73 17.40
N LEU A 485 -6.90 19.77 17.03
CA LEU A 485 -8.22 19.60 17.64
C LEU A 485 -8.07 19.17 19.10
N SER A 486 -7.13 18.23 19.37
CA SER A 486 -6.70 17.87 20.72
C SER A 486 -5.35 17.16 20.69
N ILE A 487 -4.63 17.21 21.82
CA ILE A 487 -3.48 16.33 22.06
C ILE A 487 -3.48 15.88 23.52
N GLU A 488 -3.34 14.56 23.71
CA GLU A 488 -3.18 13.96 25.02
C GLU A 488 -1.79 13.36 25.17
N LEU A 489 -1.13 13.61 26.29
CA LEU A 489 0.23 13.14 26.60
C LEU A 489 0.24 12.39 27.94
N TYR A 490 0.86 11.21 28.00
CA TYR A 490 1.05 10.50 29.26
C TYR A 490 2.31 9.63 29.24
N ARG A 491 3.17 9.76 30.26
CA ARG A 491 4.41 8.98 30.45
C ARG A 491 5.35 8.91 29.23
N VAL A 492 5.39 9.93 28.40
CA VAL A 492 6.26 9.97 27.22
C VAL A 492 7.66 10.41 27.64
N ALA A 493 8.68 9.62 27.30
CA ALA A 493 10.08 10.03 27.49
C ALA A 493 10.53 10.92 26.34
N MET A 494 10.86 12.18 26.64
CA MET A 494 11.22 13.19 25.66
C MET A 494 12.55 13.85 26.03
N LEU A 495 13.56 13.66 25.18
CA LEU A 495 14.84 14.38 25.27
C LEU A 495 15.12 15.08 23.94
N ALA A 496 15.50 16.33 24.00
CA ALA A 496 15.90 17.10 22.83
C ALA A 496 17.42 17.16 22.70
N PRO A 497 17.97 17.15 21.49
CA PRO A 497 19.42 17.28 21.26
C PRO A 497 19.86 18.74 21.39
N THR A 498 19.48 19.44 22.44
CA THR A 498 19.87 20.83 22.63
C THR A 498 21.16 20.92 23.45
N LYS A 499 21.97 21.95 23.15
CA LYS A 499 23.22 22.25 23.88
C LYS A 499 23.01 22.42 25.39
N ASN A 500 21.77 22.59 25.85
CA ASN A 500 21.38 22.84 27.22
C ASN A 500 20.60 21.70 27.88
N SER A 501 20.69 20.47 27.39
CA SER A 501 20.11 19.26 28.01
C SER A 501 18.67 19.40 28.58
N GLY A 502 17.81 20.21 27.94
CA GLY A 502 16.41 20.39 28.35
C GLY A 502 15.43 19.61 27.43
N ILE A 503 14.28 19.25 27.98
CA ILE A 503 13.14 18.84 27.17
C ILE A 503 12.61 20.09 26.45
N SER A 504 12.41 20.01 25.14
CA SER A 504 11.82 21.11 24.37
C SER A 504 10.68 20.60 23.48
N PHE A 505 9.63 21.38 23.41
CA PHE A 505 8.54 21.21 22.47
C PHE A 505 8.65 22.24 21.35
N ALA A 506 7.92 22.01 20.25
CA ALA A 506 7.79 22.95 19.16
C ALA A 506 6.31 23.27 18.89
N GLY A 507 6.05 24.36 18.15
CA GLY A 507 4.70 24.84 17.89
C GLY A 507 3.98 25.29 19.17
N ILE A 508 2.66 25.05 19.23
CA ILE A 508 1.82 25.41 20.38
C ILE A 508 2.31 24.77 21.69
N LEU A 509 2.91 23.61 21.64
CA LEU A 509 3.45 22.93 22.82
C LEU A 509 4.65 23.72 23.43
N GLY A 510 5.43 24.39 22.60
CA GLY A 510 6.56 25.20 23.05
C GLY A 510 6.12 26.42 23.87
N GLU A 511 4.99 27.03 23.55
CA GLU A 511 4.45 28.20 24.28
C GLU A 511 4.00 27.85 25.71
N ARG A 512 3.59 26.62 25.96
CA ARG A 512 3.06 26.14 27.24
C ARG A 512 3.94 25.05 27.87
N GLN A 513 5.20 24.98 27.48
CA GLN A 513 6.11 23.91 27.85
C GLN A 513 6.25 23.72 29.36
N ASP A 514 6.40 24.77 30.12
CA ASP A 514 6.64 24.68 31.58
C ASP A 514 5.43 24.06 32.31
N GLU A 515 4.23 24.41 31.91
CA GLU A 515 2.99 23.87 32.47
C GLU A 515 2.80 22.39 32.09
N ILE A 516 3.06 22.04 30.83
CA ILE A 516 2.99 20.68 30.35
C ILE A 516 4.00 19.78 31.08
N LEU A 517 5.24 20.27 31.25
CA LEU A 517 6.29 19.52 31.94
C LEU A 517 6.03 19.37 33.42
N ASP A 518 5.41 20.36 34.05
CA ASP A 518 5.03 20.25 35.45
C ASP A 518 4.04 19.10 35.66
N LEU A 519 2.98 19.06 34.88
CA LEU A 519 1.98 17.98 34.95
C LEU A 519 2.57 16.62 34.56
N LEU A 520 3.24 16.54 33.42
CA LEU A 520 3.69 15.27 32.81
C LEU A 520 4.85 14.64 33.58
N VAL A 521 5.86 15.44 33.97
CA VAL A 521 7.11 14.94 34.54
C VAL A 521 7.11 15.00 36.06
N ARG A 522 6.77 16.16 36.66
CA ARG A 522 6.80 16.29 38.11
C ARG A 522 5.60 15.66 38.81
N GLN A 523 4.40 15.84 38.26
CA GLN A 523 3.17 15.29 38.84
C GLN A 523 2.81 13.91 38.30
N GLN A 524 3.47 13.46 37.23
CA GLN A 524 3.22 12.17 36.54
C GLN A 524 1.75 11.97 36.14
N LYS A 525 1.10 13.04 35.71
CA LYS A 525 -0.31 13.06 35.29
C LYS A 525 -0.43 13.00 33.76
N ALA A 526 -1.59 12.56 33.28
CA ALA A 526 -1.99 12.78 31.89
C ALA A 526 -2.20 14.27 31.62
N VAL A 527 -1.91 14.71 30.41
CA VAL A 527 -2.06 16.12 29.98
C VAL A 527 -2.92 16.11 28.72
N LEU A 528 -4.02 16.85 28.75
CA LEU A 528 -4.89 17.14 27.62
C LEU A 528 -4.77 18.62 27.25
N ILE A 529 -4.56 18.90 25.99
CA ILE A 529 -4.46 20.23 25.41
C ILE A 529 -5.51 20.36 24.31
N ASP A 530 -6.47 21.25 24.48
CA ASP A 530 -7.56 21.50 23.50
C ASP A 530 -7.80 23.00 23.31
N PRO A 531 -8.29 23.45 22.17
CA PRO A 531 -8.74 24.81 21.94
C PRO A 531 -9.91 25.16 22.89
N VAL A 532 -9.91 26.37 23.42
CA VAL A 532 -11.00 26.87 24.29
C VAL A 532 -12.37 26.81 23.61
N GLU A 533 -12.41 26.95 22.29
CA GLU A 533 -13.64 26.95 21.48
C GLU A 533 -14.26 25.57 21.28
N SER A 534 -13.44 24.50 21.31
CA SER A 534 -13.95 23.12 21.16
C SER A 534 -14.78 22.65 22.35
N GLN A 535 -14.65 23.29 23.49
CA GLN A 535 -15.47 23.00 24.69
C GLN A 535 -16.88 23.58 24.60
N LYS A 536 -17.13 24.56 23.73
CA LYS A 536 -18.46 25.11 23.52
C LYS A 536 -19.36 24.27 22.63
N GLU A 537 -18.80 23.61 21.61
CA GLU A 537 -19.56 22.73 20.69
C GLU A 537 -19.97 21.39 21.30
N LEU A 538 -19.33 20.96 22.39
CA LEU A 538 -19.69 19.72 23.11
C LEU A 538 -20.76 19.97 24.22
N GLN A 539 -21.17 21.22 24.47
CA GLN A 539 -22.18 21.58 25.48
C GLN A 539 -23.54 21.97 24.86
N ASP A 540 -23.65 22.13 23.57
CA ASP A 540 -24.87 22.33 22.79
C ASP A 540 -25.23 21.07 21.98
#